data_2a5d258e015f60e780d168780ba26cf3
#
_entry.id   2a5d258e015f60e780d168780ba26cf3
#
_cell.length_a   1.000
_cell.length_b   1.000
_cell.length_c   1.000
_cell.angle_alpha   90.00
_cell.angle_beta   90.00
_cell.angle_gamma   90.00
#
_symmetry.space_group_name_H-M   'P 1'
#
loop_
_entity.id
_entity.type
_entity.pdbx_description
1 polymer ?
#
loop_
_entity_poly.entity_id
_entity_poly.type
_entity_poly.pdbx_seq_one_letter_code
_entity_poly.pdbx_strand_id
1 'polypeptide(L)'
;MTVDVALTADTAQAVLEAQPFSVLVGARMTQFGEGGTTLEIPVRDELRQQNGFVHGGVLSYAADNALTFAAGTVLGANIMTAGFTITYLRPAQGVLLRADARADASTRRQALCRCDIYAVQEDGSEVLCAAAQGTATVKQPR
;
A
#
# COMPACT_ATOMS: atom_id res chain seq x y z
N MET A 1 -10.04 1.38 29.85
CA MET A 1 -10.55 1.90 28.58
C MET A 1 -9.39 2.15 27.64
N THR A 2 -9.29 1.37 26.61
CA THR A 2 -8.28 1.60 25.57
C THR A 2 -8.72 2.78 24.70
N VAL A 3 -7.94 3.85 24.75
CA VAL A 3 -8.12 4.95 23.80
C VAL A 3 -7.56 4.49 22.48
N ASP A 4 -8.39 4.36 21.45
CA ASP A 4 -7.93 4.14 20.10
C ASP A 4 -7.11 5.37 19.70
N VAL A 5 -5.80 5.19 19.67
CA VAL A 5 -4.91 6.26 19.20
C VAL A 5 -5.12 6.37 17.71
N ALA A 6 -5.62 7.51 17.24
CA ALA A 6 -5.74 7.77 15.82
C ALA A 6 -4.37 7.59 15.15
N LEU A 7 -4.34 6.85 14.05
CA LEU A 7 -3.12 6.65 13.30
C LEU A 7 -2.76 7.97 12.60
N THR A 8 -1.64 8.55 12.96
CA THR A 8 -1.11 9.78 12.35
C THR A 8 -0.10 9.42 11.27
N ALA A 9 0.27 10.40 10.45
CA ALA A 9 1.32 10.20 9.44
C ALA A 9 2.62 9.71 10.07
N ASP A 10 3.02 10.28 11.21
CA ASP A 10 4.25 9.87 11.89
C ASP A 10 4.17 8.44 12.45
N THR A 11 3.04 8.07 13.06
CA THR A 11 2.84 6.71 13.56
C THR A 11 2.74 5.70 12.43
N ALA A 12 2.10 6.07 11.32
CA ALA A 12 2.01 5.21 10.14
C ALA A 12 3.40 4.96 9.55
N GLN A 13 4.22 5.99 9.42
CA GLN A 13 5.59 5.86 8.95
C GLN A 13 6.41 4.95 9.88
N ALA A 14 6.25 5.11 11.20
CA ALA A 14 6.93 4.26 12.17
C ALA A 14 6.50 2.79 12.06
N VAL A 15 5.23 2.52 11.80
CA VAL A 15 4.73 1.15 11.58
C VAL A 15 5.37 0.56 10.32
N LEU A 16 5.42 1.32 9.23
CA LEU A 16 6.04 0.86 8.00
C LEU A 16 7.52 0.51 8.21
N GLU A 17 8.25 1.37 8.91
CA GLU A 17 9.67 1.17 9.19
C GLU A 17 9.92 0.01 10.15
N ALA A 18 8.94 -0.37 10.95
CA ALA A 18 9.03 -1.51 11.87
C ALA A 18 8.75 -2.86 11.18
N GLN A 19 8.30 -2.85 9.92
CA GLN A 19 8.05 -4.07 9.17
C GLN A 19 9.33 -4.51 8.47
N PRO A 20 9.97 -5.62 8.87
CA PRO A 20 11.22 -6.05 8.24
C PRO A 20 11.09 -6.23 6.72
N PHE A 21 9.96 -6.76 6.26
CA PHE A 21 9.74 -6.97 4.83
C PHE A 21 9.67 -5.63 4.06
N SER A 22 9.03 -4.64 4.64
CA SER A 22 8.94 -3.30 4.02
C SER A 22 10.31 -2.63 3.93
N VAL A 23 11.13 -2.81 4.94
CA VAL A 23 12.53 -2.33 4.93
C VAL A 23 13.33 -3.05 3.83
N LEU A 24 13.15 -4.36 3.71
CA LEU A 24 13.81 -5.15 2.66
C LEU A 24 13.43 -4.68 1.27
N VAL A 25 12.14 -4.43 1.04
CA VAL A 25 11.63 -3.95 -0.25
C VAL A 25 12.03 -2.51 -0.51
N GLY A 26 12.19 -1.71 0.54
CA GLY A 26 12.55 -0.30 0.44
C GLY A 26 11.36 0.63 0.29
N ALA A 27 10.20 0.24 0.81
CA ALA A 27 8.99 1.05 0.73
C ALA A 27 9.08 2.29 1.60
N ARG A 28 8.54 3.40 1.09
CA ARG A 28 8.46 4.68 1.78
C ARG A 28 7.02 5.18 1.71
N MET A 29 6.54 5.80 2.78
CA MET A 29 5.24 6.45 2.79
C MET A 29 5.45 7.94 2.50
N THR A 30 4.86 8.43 1.41
CA THR A 30 5.00 9.83 1.01
C THR A 30 3.75 10.65 1.31
N GLN A 31 2.61 9.99 1.52
CA GLN A 31 1.36 10.63 1.89
C GLN A 31 0.56 9.72 2.81
N PHE A 32 -0.09 10.29 3.82
CA PHE A 32 -0.99 9.57 4.72
C PHE A 32 -2.00 10.53 5.33
N GLY A 33 -3.29 10.22 5.21
CA GLY A 33 -4.38 10.96 5.85
C GLY A 33 -5.56 11.17 4.91
N GLU A 34 -6.67 11.62 5.46
CA GLU A 34 -7.88 11.97 4.72
C GLU A 34 -8.42 10.84 3.82
N GLY A 35 -8.37 9.61 4.34
CA GLY A 35 -8.87 8.44 3.64
C GLY A 35 -7.91 7.86 2.60
N GLY A 36 -6.68 8.36 2.50
CA GLY A 36 -5.73 7.91 1.50
C GLY A 36 -4.30 7.74 2.00
N THR A 37 -3.52 7.03 1.22
CA THR A 37 -2.08 6.88 1.45
C THR A 37 -1.36 6.69 0.12
N THR A 38 -0.11 7.10 0.08
CA THR A 38 0.79 6.85 -1.05
C THR A 38 2.05 6.19 -0.54
N LEU A 39 2.38 5.05 -1.14
CA LEU A 39 3.65 4.36 -0.92
C LEU A 39 4.49 4.44 -2.18
N GLU A 40 5.79 4.61 -2.01
CA GLU A 40 6.76 4.58 -3.11
C GLU A 40 7.81 3.53 -2.86
N ILE A 41 8.20 2.83 -3.92
CA ILE A 41 9.24 1.80 -3.88
C ILE A 41 10.23 2.09 -4.99
N PRO A 42 11.47 2.51 -4.67
CA PRO A 42 12.50 2.64 -5.70
C PRO A 42 12.77 1.28 -6.36
N VAL A 43 12.79 1.27 -7.68
CA VAL A 43 13.05 0.03 -8.43
C VAL A 43 14.55 -0.27 -8.41
N ARG A 44 14.87 -1.50 -8.05
CA ARG A 44 16.23 -2.02 -8.08
C ARG A 44 16.22 -3.46 -8.58
N ASP A 45 17.37 -3.97 -8.97
CA ASP A 45 17.48 -5.27 -9.63
C ASP A 45 16.88 -6.42 -8.81
N GLU A 46 17.05 -6.39 -7.48
CA GLU A 46 16.55 -7.44 -6.58
C GLU A 46 15.03 -7.55 -6.58
N LEU A 47 14.31 -6.54 -7.07
CA LEU A 47 12.86 -6.53 -7.14
C LEU A 47 12.32 -6.98 -8.50
N ARG A 48 13.20 -7.34 -9.42
CA ARG A 48 12.82 -7.71 -10.80
C ARG A 48 12.66 -9.22 -10.93
N GLN A 49 11.79 -9.60 -11.86
CA GLN A 49 11.71 -10.98 -12.30
C GLN A 49 12.68 -11.22 -13.48
N GLN A 50 12.75 -12.44 -13.98
CA GLN A 50 13.76 -12.85 -14.95
C GLN A 50 13.71 -12.11 -16.31
N ASN A 51 12.58 -11.48 -16.65
CA ASN A 51 12.43 -10.73 -17.89
C ASN A 51 12.73 -9.23 -17.72
N GLY A 52 13.21 -8.81 -16.56
CA GLY A 52 13.61 -7.43 -16.29
C GLY A 52 12.51 -6.50 -15.79
N PHE A 53 11.26 -6.98 -15.70
CA PHE A 53 10.17 -6.21 -15.12
C PHE A 53 10.12 -6.39 -13.62
N VAL A 54 9.50 -5.45 -12.91
CA VAL A 54 9.30 -5.60 -11.47
C VAL A 54 8.44 -6.84 -11.21
N HIS A 55 8.86 -7.66 -10.26
CA HIS A 55 8.14 -8.89 -9.92
C HIS A 55 6.73 -8.57 -9.44
N GLY A 56 5.74 -9.35 -9.94
CA GLY A 56 4.34 -9.17 -9.54
C GLY A 56 4.11 -9.24 -8.03
N GLY A 57 4.93 -10.00 -7.32
CA GLY A 57 4.87 -10.05 -5.86
C GLY A 57 5.16 -8.72 -5.19
N VAL A 58 6.00 -7.88 -5.79
CA VAL A 58 6.26 -6.52 -5.28
C VAL A 58 5.03 -5.65 -5.49
N LEU A 59 4.37 -5.76 -6.63
CA LEU A 59 3.12 -5.04 -6.91
C LEU A 59 2.02 -5.46 -5.93
N SER A 60 1.89 -6.76 -5.68
CA SER A 60 0.92 -7.28 -4.69
C SER A 60 1.23 -6.80 -3.28
N TYR A 61 2.52 -6.79 -2.90
CA TYR A 61 2.94 -6.24 -1.62
C TYR A 61 2.53 -4.77 -1.50
N ALA A 62 2.83 -3.98 -2.53
CA ALA A 62 2.51 -2.55 -2.54
C ALA A 62 1.00 -2.32 -2.40
N ALA A 63 0.20 -3.10 -3.12
CA ALA A 63 -1.26 -3.03 -3.03
C ALA A 63 -1.75 -3.37 -1.62
N ASP A 64 -1.33 -4.51 -1.07
CA ASP A 64 -1.72 -4.96 0.26
C ASP A 64 -1.40 -3.90 1.32
N ASN A 65 -0.16 -3.44 1.33
CA ASN A 65 0.28 -2.50 2.34
C ASN A 65 -0.42 -1.14 2.19
N ALA A 66 -0.51 -0.62 0.97
CA ALA A 66 -1.18 0.66 0.71
C ALA A 66 -2.67 0.61 1.06
N LEU A 67 -3.37 -0.47 0.69
CA LEU A 67 -4.78 -0.66 1.04
C LEU A 67 -4.99 -0.65 2.56
N THR A 68 -4.12 -1.35 3.28
CA THR A 68 -4.23 -1.45 4.73
C THR A 68 -3.94 -0.12 5.41
N PHE A 69 -2.93 0.63 4.95
CA PHE A 69 -2.68 1.97 5.48
C PHE A 69 -3.82 2.94 5.15
N ALA A 70 -4.41 2.85 3.96
CA ALA A 70 -5.58 3.66 3.62
C ALA A 70 -6.76 3.35 4.56
N ALA A 71 -7.00 2.07 4.84
CA ALA A 71 -7.99 1.66 5.82
C ALA A 71 -7.68 2.22 7.21
N GLY A 72 -6.41 2.30 7.56
CA GLY A 72 -5.97 2.86 8.84
C GLY A 72 -6.34 4.32 9.03
N THR A 73 -6.50 5.08 7.95
CA THR A 73 -6.93 6.48 8.03
C THR A 73 -8.36 6.62 8.58
N VAL A 74 -9.19 5.60 8.39
CA VAL A 74 -10.61 5.64 8.80
C VAL A 74 -10.94 4.68 9.95
N LEU A 75 -10.16 3.61 10.14
CA LEU A 75 -10.43 2.59 11.15
C LEU A 75 -9.45 2.62 12.33
N GLY A 76 -8.34 3.35 12.23
CA GLY A 76 -7.29 3.35 13.23
C GLY A 76 -6.25 2.25 13.01
N ALA A 77 -5.36 2.07 13.98
CA ALA A 77 -4.17 1.24 13.83
C ALA A 77 -4.42 -0.26 14.07
N ASN A 78 -5.50 -0.62 14.74
CA ASN A 78 -5.76 -2.02 15.13
C ASN A 78 -6.53 -2.76 14.05
N ILE A 79 -5.91 -2.94 12.90
CA ILE A 79 -6.54 -3.53 11.71
C ILE A 79 -5.63 -4.57 11.08
N MET A 80 -6.23 -5.37 10.21
CA MET A 80 -5.49 -6.32 9.38
C MET A 80 -6.17 -6.45 8.03
N THR A 81 -5.41 -6.79 7.01
CA THR A 81 -5.95 -7.08 5.69
C THR A 81 -6.85 -8.30 5.75
N ALA A 82 -8.07 -8.17 5.24
CA ALA A 82 -8.99 -9.31 5.10
C ALA A 82 -8.76 -10.02 3.77
N GLY A 83 -8.50 -9.26 2.72
CA GLY A 83 -8.21 -9.83 1.41
C GLY A 83 -8.28 -8.74 0.34
N PHE A 84 -7.73 -9.06 -0.82
CA PHE A 84 -7.81 -8.16 -1.97
C PHE A 84 -7.67 -8.96 -3.27
N THR A 85 -8.14 -8.34 -4.35
CA THR A 85 -7.88 -8.79 -5.70
C THR A 85 -7.02 -7.76 -6.40
N ILE A 86 -6.09 -8.23 -7.22
CA ILE A 86 -5.23 -7.36 -8.02
C ILE A 86 -5.30 -7.79 -9.48
N THR A 87 -5.36 -6.81 -10.37
CA THR A 87 -5.28 -7.02 -11.80
C THR A 87 -4.00 -6.37 -12.30
N TYR A 88 -3.14 -7.17 -12.92
CA TYR A 88 -1.95 -6.67 -13.58
C TYR A 88 -2.33 -6.26 -15.00
N LEU A 89 -2.13 -4.99 -15.32
CA LEU A 89 -2.54 -4.42 -16.60
C LEU A 89 -1.38 -4.33 -17.58
N ARG A 90 -0.19 -4.00 -17.09
CA ARG A 90 1.01 -3.80 -17.90
C ARG A 90 2.23 -4.22 -17.11
N PRO A 91 3.29 -4.71 -17.79
CA PRO A 91 4.57 -4.94 -17.12
C PRO A 91 5.08 -3.65 -16.49
N ALA A 92 5.57 -3.75 -15.26
CA ALA A 92 6.08 -2.59 -14.54
C ALA A 92 7.58 -2.43 -14.82
N GLN A 93 7.95 -1.32 -15.41
CA GLN A 93 9.34 -0.90 -15.61
C GLN A 93 9.45 0.59 -15.39
N GLY A 94 10.59 1.02 -14.90
CA GLY A 94 10.84 2.42 -14.58
C GLY A 94 11.78 2.51 -13.39
N VAL A 95 11.83 3.67 -12.77
CA VAL A 95 12.73 3.94 -11.65
C VAL A 95 12.04 3.89 -10.30
N LEU A 96 10.70 3.98 -10.28
CA LEU A 96 9.92 4.07 -9.07
C LEU A 96 8.56 3.42 -9.28
N LEU A 97 8.08 2.68 -8.28
CA LEU A 97 6.68 2.29 -8.19
C LEU A 97 5.98 3.23 -7.22
N ARG A 98 4.79 3.70 -7.59
CA ARG A 98 3.94 4.48 -6.68
C ARG A 98 2.60 3.80 -6.54
N ALA A 99 2.22 3.50 -5.31
CA ALA A 99 0.92 2.91 -4.98
C ALA A 99 0.06 3.97 -4.29
N ASP A 100 -1.01 4.37 -4.96
CA ASP A 100 -1.98 5.33 -4.44
C ASP A 100 -3.23 4.57 -4.00
N ALA A 101 -3.53 4.59 -2.71
CA ALA A 101 -4.67 3.89 -2.14
C ALA A 101 -5.61 4.85 -1.44
N ARG A 102 -6.89 4.51 -1.43
CA ARG A 102 -7.92 5.27 -0.75
C ARG A 102 -8.99 4.35 -0.18
N ALA A 103 -9.57 4.77 0.95
CA ALA A 103 -10.75 4.12 1.52
C ALA A 103 -11.99 4.73 0.85
N ASP A 104 -12.67 3.93 0.01
CA ASP A 104 -13.84 4.39 -0.72
C ASP A 104 -15.12 4.32 0.11
N ALA A 105 -15.21 3.37 1.03
CA ALA A 105 -16.35 3.18 1.91
C ALA A 105 -15.91 2.45 3.18
N SER A 106 -16.57 2.73 4.28
CA SER A 106 -16.24 2.06 5.52
C SER A 106 -17.43 1.93 6.44
N THR A 107 -17.40 0.90 7.29
CA THR A 107 -18.25 0.74 8.44
C THR A 107 -17.38 0.88 9.69
N ARG A 108 -17.96 0.62 10.85
CA ARG A 108 -17.16 0.64 12.09
C ARG A 108 -16.09 -0.45 12.14
N ARG A 109 -16.24 -1.53 11.35
CA ARG A 109 -15.38 -2.71 11.45
C ARG A 109 -14.55 -2.99 10.22
N GLN A 110 -14.89 -2.42 9.08
CA GLN A 110 -14.15 -2.71 7.86
C GLN A 110 -14.15 -1.50 6.93
N ALA A 111 -13.15 -1.45 6.08
CA ALA A 111 -13.03 -0.45 5.03
C ALA A 111 -12.81 -1.15 3.69
N LEU A 112 -13.55 -0.70 2.68
CA LEU A 112 -13.33 -1.07 1.29
C LEU A 112 -12.37 -0.06 0.70
N CYS A 113 -11.23 -0.55 0.21
CA CYS A 113 -10.16 0.30 -0.30
C CYS A 113 -9.82 -0.07 -1.74
N ARG A 114 -9.31 0.90 -2.48
CA ARG A 114 -8.80 0.73 -3.84
C ARG A 114 -7.39 1.26 -3.92
N CYS A 115 -6.60 0.66 -4.80
CA CYS A 115 -5.22 1.05 -5.00
C CYS A 115 -4.88 0.98 -6.49
N ASP A 116 -4.30 2.07 -7.00
CA ASP A 116 -3.70 2.10 -8.33
C ASP A 116 -2.19 2.11 -8.18
N ILE A 117 -1.50 1.30 -9.00
CA ILE A 117 -0.05 1.20 -8.95
C ILE A 117 0.52 1.66 -10.28
N TYR A 118 1.36 2.69 -10.20
CA TYR A 118 2.02 3.31 -11.34
C TYR A 118 3.49 2.98 -11.34
N ALA A 119 4.05 2.73 -12.53
CA ALA A 119 5.48 2.74 -12.75
C ALA A 119 5.88 4.13 -13.25
N VAL A 120 6.78 4.77 -12.54
CA VAL A 120 7.26 6.12 -12.86
C VAL A 120 8.58 5.98 -13.63
N GLN A 121 8.67 6.66 -14.77
CA GLN A 121 9.81 6.63 -15.66
C GLN A 121 10.84 7.70 -15.26
N GLU A 122 12.04 7.64 -15.83
CA GLU A 122 13.09 8.63 -15.58
C GLU A 122 12.66 10.07 -15.90
N ASP A 123 11.83 10.23 -16.94
CA ASP A 123 11.31 11.54 -17.34
C ASP A 123 10.13 12.01 -16.49
N GLY A 124 9.72 11.23 -15.49
CA GLY A 124 8.59 11.53 -14.61
C GLY A 124 7.24 11.08 -15.14
N SER A 125 7.17 10.54 -16.36
CA SER A 125 5.92 10.01 -16.88
C SER A 125 5.51 8.75 -16.12
N GLU A 126 4.20 8.47 -16.08
CA GLU A 126 3.63 7.39 -15.28
C GLU A 126 2.83 6.44 -16.15
N VAL A 127 2.94 5.15 -15.83
CA VAL A 127 2.18 4.09 -16.51
C VAL A 127 1.43 3.31 -15.46
N LEU A 128 0.09 3.25 -15.60
CA LEU A 128 -0.73 2.43 -14.69
C LEU A 128 -0.45 0.96 -14.98
N CYS A 129 0.14 0.26 -14.02
CA CYS A 129 0.58 -1.13 -14.17
C CYS A 129 -0.36 -2.12 -13.50
N ALA A 130 -1.03 -1.73 -12.42
CA ALA A 130 -1.93 -2.63 -11.71
C ALA A 130 -2.98 -1.83 -10.95
N ALA A 131 -4.11 -2.47 -10.72
CA ALA A 131 -5.19 -1.92 -9.89
C ALA A 131 -5.68 -3.01 -8.95
N ALA A 132 -5.99 -2.63 -7.72
CA ALA A 132 -6.43 -3.57 -6.69
C ALA A 132 -7.63 -3.01 -5.93
N GLN A 133 -8.40 -3.93 -5.37
CA GLN A 133 -9.52 -3.61 -4.50
C GLN A 133 -9.56 -4.65 -3.38
N GLY A 134 -9.76 -4.19 -2.16
CA GLY A 134 -9.81 -5.12 -1.04
C GLY A 134 -10.36 -4.49 0.22
N THR A 135 -10.36 -5.28 1.27
CA THR A 135 -10.87 -4.86 2.57
C THR A 135 -9.86 -5.09 3.67
N ALA A 136 -9.87 -4.19 4.64
CA ALA A 136 -9.22 -4.38 5.91
C ALA A 136 -10.27 -4.34 7.02
N THR A 137 -10.02 -5.07 8.08
CA THR A 137 -10.97 -5.21 9.19
C THR A 137 -10.29 -4.87 10.50
N VAL A 138 -11.08 -4.36 11.44
CA VAL A 138 -10.63 -4.17 12.81
C VAL A 138 -10.37 -5.53 13.44
N LYS A 139 -9.24 -5.67 14.12
CA LYS A 139 -8.93 -6.91 14.83
C LYS A 139 -9.91 -7.12 15.96
N GLN A 140 -10.39 -8.36 16.07
CA GLN A 140 -11.28 -8.73 17.18
C GLN A 140 -10.46 -8.72 18.48
N PRO A 141 -10.98 -8.14 19.58
CA PRO A 141 -10.33 -8.32 20.88
C PRO A 141 -10.39 -9.79 21.26
N ARG A 142 -9.27 -10.30 21.77
CA ARG A 142 -9.20 -11.66 22.30
C ARG A 142 -9.82 -11.72 23.68
#